data_cdb9c43d6a08ae46913dd8897addec33
#
_entry.id   cdb9c43d6a08ae46913dd8897addec33
#
_cell.length_a   1.000
_cell.length_b   1.000
_cell.length_c   1.000
_cell.angle_alpha   90.00
_cell.angle_beta   90.00
_cell.angle_gamma   90.00
#
_symmetry.space_group_name_H-M   'P 1'
#
loop_
_entity.id
_entity.type
_entity.pdbx_description
1 polymer ?
#
loop_
_entity_poly.entity_id
_entity_poly.type
_entity_poly.pdbx_seq_one_letter_code
_entity_poly.pdbx_strand_id
1 'polypeptide(L)'
;CKAVRRNEKAGCERMRAILCGANGAMGKLIDANLGAEVVGRVSIDGENGVPKTFAELGPVSADVLIDFSHHTAVADVLNYAKENRCAAVIGTTGHTAEEKQLIFDAAREIPVFYSGNMSLGIAVLCRLAKQAAAFFPDADIEIVEVHHTRKVDAPSGTAHMLFNAI
;
A
#
# COMPACT_ATOMS: atom_id res chain seq x y z
N CYS A 1 -11.42 3.03 -22.00
CA CYS A 1 -10.48 3.78 -21.17
C CYS A 1 -9.39 4.35 -22.04
N LYS A 2 -9.37 5.65 -22.29
CA LYS A 2 -8.28 6.30 -23.04
C LYS A 2 -7.08 6.40 -22.13
N ALA A 3 -5.95 5.82 -22.55
CA ALA A 3 -4.67 6.00 -21.89
C ALA A 3 -4.36 7.50 -21.75
N VAL A 4 -4.13 7.93 -20.54
CA VAL A 4 -3.60 9.27 -20.26
C VAL A 4 -2.20 9.32 -20.87
N ARG A 5 -2.02 10.08 -21.94
CA ARG A 5 -0.69 10.32 -22.52
C ARG A 5 0.14 11.04 -21.45
N ARG A 6 1.21 10.41 -21.00
CA ARG A 6 2.24 11.07 -20.19
C ARG A 6 2.80 12.22 -21.03
N ASN A 7 2.63 13.45 -20.56
CA ASN A 7 3.33 14.61 -21.09
C ASN A 7 4.81 14.45 -20.71
N GLU A 8 5.67 14.15 -21.66
CA GLU A 8 7.11 14.21 -21.50
C GLU A 8 7.53 15.68 -21.30
N LYS A 9 7.49 16.13 -20.05
CA LYS A 9 8.16 17.38 -19.66
C LYS A 9 9.62 17.06 -19.43
N ALA A 10 10.49 17.68 -20.20
CA ALA A 10 11.93 17.66 -20.03
C ALA A 10 12.29 17.99 -18.57
N GLY A 11 13.08 17.12 -17.90
CA GLY A 11 13.69 17.37 -16.60
C GLY A 11 13.02 16.72 -15.37
N CYS A 12 12.01 15.88 -15.52
CA CYS A 12 11.52 15.09 -14.38
C CYS A 12 12.40 13.84 -14.25
N GLU A 13 13.26 13.78 -13.24
CA GLU A 13 13.93 12.55 -12.86
C GLU A 13 12.86 11.47 -12.62
N ARG A 14 13.04 10.28 -13.23
CA ARG A 14 12.10 9.19 -13.05
C ARG A 14 12.24 8.67 -11.62
N MET A 15 11.12 8.59 -10.90
CA MET A 15 11.05 8.06 -9.55
C MET A 15 11.52 6.59 -9.55
N ARG A 16 12.48 6.27 -8.68
CA ARG A 16 13.01 4.91 -8.50
C ARG A 16 12.28 4.23 -7.34
N ALA A 17 11.70 3.08 -7.59
CA ALA A 17 10.91 2.35 -6.61
C ALA A 17 11.56 1.00 -6.23
N ILE A 18 11.48 0.65 -4.94
CA ILE A 18 11.67 -0.71 -4.45
C ILE A 18 10.28 -1.31 -4.21
N LEU A 19 10.09 -2.55 -4.61
CA LEU A 19 8.82 -3.25 -4.47
C LEU A 19 8.97 -4.44 -3.51
N CYS A 20 8.26 -4.39 -2.38
CA CYS A 20 8.11 -5.48 -1.43
C CYS A 20 6.80 -6.24 -1.70
N GLY A 21 6.87 -7.57 -1.73
CA GLY A 21 5.77 -8.43 -2.17
C GLY A 21 5.70 -8.54 -3.71
N ALA A 22 6.84 -8.45 -4.40
CA ALA A 22 6.93 -8.36 -5.85
C ALA A 22 6.28 -9.55 -6.60
N ASN A 23 6.33 -10.76 -6.05
CA ASN A 23 5.73 -11.95 -6.66
C ASN A 23 4.22 -12.11 -6.38
N GLY A 24 3.65 -11.28 -5.49
CA GLY A 24 2.23 -11.25 -5.20
C GLY A 24 1.39 -10.68 -6.35
N ALA A 25 0.07 -10.83 -6.27
CA ALA A 25 -0.85 -10.35 -7.31
C ALA A 25 -0.72 -8.82 -7.54
N MET A 26 -0.66 -8.01 -6.47
CA MET A 26 -0.47 -6.57 -6.56
C MET A 26 0.94 -6.22 -6.99
N GLY A 27 1.96 -6.93 -6.46
CA GLY A 27 3.35 -6.72 -6.83
C GLY A 27 3.59 -6.84 -8.33
N LYS A 28 3.10 -7.90 -8.95
CA LYS A 28 3.19 -8.14 -10.40
C LYS A 28 2.51 -7.03 -11.23
N LEU A 29 1.35 -6.54 -10.78
CA LEU A 29 0.65 -5.46 -11.47
C LEU A 29 1.41 -4.12 -11.35
N ILE A 30 1.96 -3.82 -10.19
CA ILE A 30 2.75 -2.61 -9.96
C ILE A 30 4.03 -2.68 -10.79
N ASP A 31 4.73 -3.81 -10.76
CA ASP A 31 5.95 -4.04 -11.54
C ASP A 31 5.72 -3.85 -13.04
N ALA A 32 4.65 -4.45 -13.56
CA ALA A 32 4.27 -4.30 -14.98
C ALA A 32 3.95 -2.85 -15.38
N ASN A 33 3.45 -2.03 -14.45
CA ASN A 33 3.11 -0.62 -14.74
C ASN A 33 4.30 0.33 -14.55
N LEU A 34 5.15 0.11 -13.56
CA LEU A 34 6.34 0.94 -13.31
C LEU A 34 7.54 0.50 -14.17
N GLY A 35 7.68 -0.80 -14.46
CA GLY A 35 8.71 -1.32 -15.33
C GLY A 35 10.13 -0.93 -14.90
N ALA A 36 10.85 -0.19 -15.73
CA ALA A 36 12.23 0.22 -15.47
C ALA A 36 12.41 1.18 -14.28
N GLU A 37 11.34 1.71 -13.72
CA GLU A 37 11.36 2.53 -12.49
C GLU A 37 11.52 1.64 -11.23
N VAL A 38 11.26 0.31 -11.31
CA VAL A 38 11.48 -0.63 -10.22
C VAL A 38 12.95 -1.06 -10.19
N VAL A 39 13.70 -0.49 -9.26
CA VAL A 39 15.15 -0.71 -9.11
C VAL A 39 15.51 -1.81 -8.12
N GLY A 40 14.56 -2.26 -7.29
CA GLY A 40 14.73 -3.37 -6.35
C GLY A 40 13.42 -4.12 -6.14
N ARG A 41 13.50 -5.42 -5.91
CA ARG A 41 12.37 -6.31 -5.64
C ARG A 41 12.69 -7.22 -4.47
N VAL A 42 11.71 -7.42 -3.57
CA VAL A 42 11.80 -8.37 -2.46
C VAL A 42 10.50 -9.17 -2.40
N SER A 43 10.58 -10.48 -2.20
CA SER A 43 9.42 -11.34 -2.02
C SER A 43 9.76 -12.58 -1.21
N ILE A 44 9.02 -12.87 -0.14
CA ILE A 44 9.31 -13.93 0.83
C ILE A 44 9.44 -15.33 0.20
N ASP A 45 8.78 -15.58 -0.92
CA ASP A 45 8.85 -16.84 -1.66
C ASP A 45 10.19 -17.04 -2.39
N GLY A 46 10.90 -15.97 -2.73
CA GLY A 46 12.15 -16.01 -3.47
C GLY A 46 12.01 -16.55 -4.90
N GLU A 47 10.81 -16.66 -5.44
CA GLU A 47 10.58 -17.15 -6.79
C GLU A 47 11.20 -16.20 -7.83
N ASN A 48 11.54 -16.75 -9.00
CA ASN A 48 12.11 -16.01 -10.13
C ASN A 48 13.42 -15.27 -9.81
N GLY A 49 14.17 -15.72 -8.79
CA GLY A 49 15.44 -15.09 -8.39
C GLY A 49 15.26 -13.75 -7.65
N VAL A 50 14.04 -13.45 -7.19
CA VAL A 50 13.79 -12.26 -6.38
C VAL A 50 14.32 -12.50 -4.96
N PRO A 51 15.12 -11.58 -4.37
CA PRO A 51 15.57 -11.64 -2.98
C PRO A 51 14.42 -11.86 -1.99
N LYS A 52 14.64 -12.71 -0.99
CA LYS A 52 13.64 -12.97 0.06
C LYS A 52 13.61 -11.89 1.13
N THR A 53 14.73 -11.25 1.34
CA THR A 53 14.93 -10.26 2.40
C THR A 53 15.59 -9.00 1.86
N PHE A 54 15.48 -7.92 2.59
CA PHE A 54 16.21 -6.70 2.29
C PHE A 54 17.72 -6.85 2.46
N ALA A 55 18.17 -7.76 3.34
CA ALA A 55 19.59 -8.08 3.49
C ALA A 55 20.17 -8.73 2.21
N GLU A 56 19.41 -9.61 1.56
CA GLU A 56 19.79 -10.19 0.27
C GLU A 56 19.75 -9.18 -0.89
N LEU A 57 18.79 -8.22 -0.86
CA LEU A 57 18.73 -7.13 -1.82
C LEU A 57 19.95 -6.21 -1.70
N GLY A 58 20.43 -6.00 -0.48
CA GLY A 58 21.47 -5.03 -0.20
C GLY A 58 21.00 -3.58 -0.33
N PRO A 59 21.90 -2.59 -0.21
CA PRO A 59 21.56 -1.17 -0.31
C PRO A 59 21.25 -0.79 -1.77
N VAL A 60 20.04 -0.30 -2.00
CA VAL A 60 19.57 0.20 -3.31
C VAL A 60 19.10 1.64 -3.15
N SER A 61 19.68 2.54 -3.95
CA SER A 61 19.21 3.94 -3.97
C SER A 61 17.85 4.03 -4.66
N ALA A 62 16.82 4.40 -3.89
CA ALA A 62 15.45 4.55 -4.36
C ALA A 62 14.79 5.76 -3.71
N ASP A 63 13.73 6.28 -4.36
CA ASP A 63 12.96 7.42 -3.86
C ASP A 63 11.80 6.94 -2.99
N VAL A 64 11.28 5.73 -3.28
CA VAL A 64 10.12 5.14 -2.59
C VAL A 64 10.25 3.63 -2.48
N LEU A 65 9.82 3.10 -1.32
CA LEU A 65 9.56 1.68 -1.11
C LEU A 65 8.04 1.46 -1.10
N ILE A 66 7.55 0.56 -1.96
CA ILE A 66 6.14 0.22 -2.10
C ILE A 66 5.93 -1.19 -1.55
N ASP A 67 5.09 -1.32 -0.51
CA ASP A 67 4.83 -2.58 0.17
C ASP A 67 3.40 -3.09 -0.08
N PHE A 68 3.31 -4.27 -0.70
CA PHE A 68 2.13 -5.11 -0.84
C PHE A 68 2.47 -6.56 -0.49
N SER A 69 3.05 -6.77 0.69
CA SER A 69 3.52 -8.08 1.16
C SER A 69 2.59 -8.68 2.23
N HIS A 70 3.14 -9.00 3.37
CA HIS A 70 2.42 -9.50 4.54
C HIS A 70 2.67 -8.57 5.73
N HIS A 71 1.68 -8.38 6.61
CA HIS A 71 1.77 -7.43 7.73
C HIS A 71 3.00 -7.63 8.62
N THR A 72 3.42 -8.89 8.83
CA THR A 72 4.61 -9.20 9.64
C THR A 72 5.92 -8.66 9.09
N ALA A 73 5.98 -8.29 7.80
CA ALA A 73 7.17 -7.71 7.19
C ALA A 73 7.33 -6.20 7.49
N VAL A 74 6.34 -5.56 8.10
CA VAL A 74 6.30 -4.10 8.24
C VAL A 74 7.51 -3.53 8.97
N ALA A 75 8.03 -4.22 9.99
CA ALA A 75 9.21 -3.76 10.72
C ALA A 75 10.45 -3.69 9.81
N ASP A 76 10.69 -4.73 9.01
CA ASP A 76 11.81 -4.80 8.06
C ASP A 76 11.65 -3.76 6.94
N VAL A 77 10.43 -3.61 6.40
CA VAL A 77 10.08 -2.61 5.39
C VAL A 77 10.42 -1.21 5.89
N LEU A 78 9.96 -0.85 7.09
CA LEU A 78 10.17 0.47 7.65
C LEU A 78 11.63 0.73 8.04
N ASN A 79 12.32 -0.26 8.59
CA ASN A 79 13.74 -0.15 8.92
C ASN A 79 14.57 0.09 7.66
N TYR A 80 14.36 -0.71 6.62
CA TYR A 80 15.05 -0.52 5.35
C TYR A 80 14.75 0.86 4.73
N ALA A 81 13.49 1.31 4.75
CA ALA A 81 13.10 2.62 4.23
C ALA A 81 13.80 3.76 4.98
N LYS A 82 13.90 3.68 6.32
CA LYS A 82 14.61 4.67 7.16
C LYS A 82 16.10 4.69 6.87
N GLU A 83 16.76 3.52 6.85
CA GLU A 83 18.20 3.39 6.58
C GLU A 83 18.58 3.97 5.21
N ASN A 84 17.74 3.76 4.20
CA ASN A 84 17.97 4.23 2.83
C ASN A 84 17.34 5.60 2.55
N ARG A 85 16.71 6.25 3.55
CA ARG A 85 16.07 7.57 3.45
C ARG A 85 15.06 7.67 2.30
N CYS A 86 14.32 6.61 2.02
CA CYS A 86 13.26 6.61 1.02
C CYS A 86 11.88 6.73 1.66
N ALA A 87 10.93 7.27 0.91
CA ALA A 87 9.53 7.28 1.33
C ALA A 87 8.96 5.85 1.38
N ALA A 88 7.94 5.61 2.21
CA ALA A 88 7.26 4.31 2.27
C ALA A 88 5.79 4.44 1.86
N VAL A 89 5.33 3.57 0.96
CA VAL A 89 3.92 3.38 0.60
C VAL A 89 3.49 2.01 1.08
N ILE A 90 2.68 1.97 2.14
CA ILE A 90 2.22 0.73 2.77
C ILE A 90 0.79 0.43 2.31
N GLY A 91 0.63 -0.54 1.42
CA GLY A 91 -0.66 -1.06 0.93
C GLY A 91 -1.06 -2.39 1.57
N THR A 92 -0.16 -2.99 2.33
CA THR A 92 -0.40 -4.22 3.11
C THR A 92 -1.47 -3.96 4.17
N THR A 93 -2.36 -4.93 4.37
CA THR A 93 -3.46 -4.88 5.34
C THR A 93 -3.27 -5.93 6.45
N GLY A 94 -4.09 -5.88 7.49
CA GLY A 94 -4.07 -6.87 8.57
C GLY A 94 -3.06 -6.58 9.68
N HIS A 95 -2.45 -5.40 9.71
CA HIS A 95 -1.51 -5.01 10.78
C HIS A 95 -2.18 -5.01 12.16
N THR A 96 -1.46 -5.51 13.17
CA THR A 96 -1.85 -5.40 14.58
C THR A 96 -1.76 -3.94 15.06
N ALA A 97 -2.19 -3.68 16.29
CA ALA A 97 -2.07 -2.34 16.89
C ALA A 97 -0.59 -1.92 17.03
N GLU A 98 0.26 -2.87 17.45
CA GLU A 98 1.69 -2.67 17.61
C GLU A 98 2.38 -2.39 16.28
N GLU A 99 2.03 -3.15 15.23
CA GLU A 99 2.55 -2.94 13.88
C GLU A 99 2.13 -1.58 13.29
N LYS A 100 0.88 -1.16 13.54
CA LYS A 100 0.43 0.19 13.17
C LYS A 100 1.20 1.28 13.90
N GLN A 101 1.55 1.05 15.17
CA GLN A 101 2.37 2.00 15.92
C GLN A 101 3.74 2.17 15.27
N LEU A 102 4.38 1.10 14.78
CA LEU A 102 5.64 1.19 14.03
C LEU A 102 5.51 2.08 12.79
N ILE A 103 4.38 1.97 12.06
CA ILE A 103 4.11 2.82 10.89
C ILE A 103 4.02 4.30 11.29
N PHE A 104 3.28 4.61 12.36
CA PHE A 104 3.12 5.98 12.85
C PHE A 104 4.43 6.56 13.39
N ASP A 105 5.26 5.74 14.04
CA ASP A 105 6.56 6.18 14.52
C ASP A 105 7.53 6.45 13.37
N ALA A 106 7.56 5.58 12.36
CA ALA A 106 8.35 5.80 11.14
C ALA A 106 7.94 7.06 10.38
N ALA A 107 6.66 7.43 10.40
CA ALA A 107 6.16 8.64 9.76
C ALA A 107 6.70 9.95 10.37
N ARG A 108 7.37 9.89 11.53
CA ARG A 108 8.09 11.01 12.13
C ARG A 108 9.50 11.20 11.56
N GLU A 109 10.04 10.16 10.91
CA GLU A 109 11.41 10.12 10.40
C GLU A 109 11.45 10.20 8.87
N ILE A 110 10.49 9.54 8.19
CA ILE A 110 10.39 9.47 6.73
C ILE A 110 8.96 9.75 6.27
N PRO A 111 8.73 10.20 5.00
CA PRO A 111 7.39 10.27 4.44
C PRO A 111 6.76 8.88 4.35
N VAL A 112 5.58 8.70 4.95
CA VAL A 112 4.82 7.44 4.90
C VAL A 112 3.41 7.69 4.39
N PHE A 113 2.99 6.91 3.39
CA PHE A 113 1.60 6.80 2.97
C PHE A 113 1.08 5.40 3.32
N TYR A 114 0.13 5.32 4.24
CA TYR A 114 -0.48 4.07 4.68
C TYR A 114 -1.97 4.04 4.37
N SER A 115 -2.41 3.06 3.58
CA SER A 115 -3.83 2.89 3.26
C SER A 115 -4.16 1.43 2.92
N GLY A 116 -5.19 0.89 3.53
CA GLY A 116 -5.71 -0.45 3.22
C GLY A 116 -6.48 -0.53 1.90
N ASN A 117 -6.83 0.61 1.30
CA ASN A 117 -7.45 0.67 -0.02
C ASN A 117 -7.08 1.99 -0.70
N MET A 118 -6.42 1.91 -1.85
CA MET A 118 -5.95 3.06 -2.62
C MET A 118 -6.90 3.41 -3.79
N SER A 119 -8.12 2.85 -3.80
CA SER A 119 -9.13 3.19 -4.80
C SER A 119 -9.70 4.59 -4.54
N LEU A 120 -9.58 5.48 -5.52
CA LEU A 120 -10.21 6.79 -5.48
C LEU A 120 -11.73 6.67 -5.32
N GLY A 121 -12.36 5.67 -5.95
CA GLY A 121 -13.80 5.42 -5.81
C GLY A 121 -14.20 5.12 -4.37
N ILE A 122 -13.43 4.31 -3.65
CA ILE A 122 -13.68 4.03 -2.23
C ILE A 122 -13.45 5.26 -1.36
N ALA A 123 -12.42 6.05 -1.62
CA ALA A 123 -12.18 7.30 -0.88
C ALA A 123 -13.35 8.29 -1.04
N VAL A 124 -13.88 8.42 -2.27
CA VAL A 124 -15.07 9.24 -2.54
C VAL A 124 -16.29 8.67 -1.85
N LEU A 125 -16.51 7.35 -1.90
CA LEU A 125 -17.63 6.69 -1.23
C LEU A 125 -17.59 6.91 0.29
N CYS A 126 -16.47 6.75 0.94
CA CYS A 126 -16.30 7.03 2.37
C CYS A 126 -16.68 8.48 2.71
N ARG A 127 -16.24 9.44 1.88
CA ARG A 127 -16.58 10.85 2.08
C ARG A 127 -18.07 11.12 1.94
N LEU A 128 -18.70 10.53 0.93
CA LEU A 128 -20.15 10.67 0.72
C LEU A 128 -20.96 9.99 1.81
N ALA A 129 -20.56 8.79 2.24
CA ALA A 129 -21.21 8.07 3.34
C ALA A 129 -21.17 8.88 4.63
N LYS A 130 -20.01 9.44 4.98
CA LYS A 130 -19.88 10.33 6.13
C LYS A 130 -20.82 11.54 6.06
N GLN A 131 -20.91 12.18 4.90
CA GLN A 131 -21.79 13.32 4.71
C GLN A 131 -23.27 12.91 4.81
N ALA A 132 -23.65 11.79 4.22
CA ALA A 132 -25.02 11.28 4.30
C ALA A 132 -25.41 10.94 5.74
N ALA A 133 -24.57 10.20 6.47
CA ALA A 133 -24.82 9.83 7.87
C ALA A 133 -25.05 11.06 8.76
N ALA A 134 -24.32 12.15 8.53
CA ALA A 134 -24.47 13.38 9.31
C ALA A 134 -25.86 14.06 9.18
N PHE A 135 -26.62 13.75 8.11
CA PHE A 135 -27.98 14.22 7.94
C PHE A 135 -29.02 13.35 8.67
N PHE A 136 -28.66 12.17 9.11
CA PHE A 136 -29.56 11.20 9.73
C PHE A 136 -28.92 10.65 11.03
N PRO A 137 -28.75 11.49 12.07
CA PRO A 137 -28.03 11.15 13.29
C PRO A 137 -28.68 10.02 14.11
N ASP A 138 -29.97 9.77 13.93
CA ASP A 138 -30.74 8.75 14.63
C ASP A 138 -30.99 7.50 13.76
N ALA A 139 -30.38 7.40 12.57
CA ALA A 139 -30.56 6.26 11.69
C ALA A 139 -29.64 5.11 12.08
N ASP A 140 -30.15 3.89 12.06
CA ASP A 140 -29.34 2.67 12.08
C ASP A 140 -28.66 2.51 10.72
N ILE A 141 -27.34 2.26 10.74
CA ILE A 141 -26.56 2.13 9.53
C ILE A 141 -25.96 0.72 9.47
N GLU A 142 -26.25 -0.01 8.39
CA GLU A 142 -25.69 -1.32 8.13
C GLU A 142 -24.75 -1.28 6.93
N ILE A 143 -23.62 -2.02 7.00
CA ILE A 143 -22.70 -2.21 5.90
C ILE A 143 -22.75 -3.68 5.52
N VAL A 144 -23.21 -3.97 4.30
CA VAL A 144 -23.26 -5.32 3.74
C VAL A 144 -22.29 -5.41 2.57
N GLU A 145 -21.45 -6.44 2.58
CA GLU A 145 -20.49 -6.69 1.51
C GLU A 145 -20.57 -8.13 1.00
N VAL A 146 -20.28 -8.31 -0.28
CA VAL A 146 -20.22 -9.62 -0.92
C VAL A 146 -18.91 -9.74 -1.66
N HIS A 147 -18.20 -10.84 -1.44
CA HIS A 147 -16.92 -11.15 -2.08
C HIS A 147 -16.90 -12.57 -2.65
N HIS A 148 -15.93 -12.82 -3.51
CA HIS A 148 -15.66 -14.16 -4.03
C HIS A 148 -15.19 -15.10 -2.90
N THR A 149 -15.35 -16.41 -3.09
CA THR A 149 -15.07 -17.46 -2.09
C THR A 149 -13.60 -17.57 -1.65
N ARG A 150 -12.66 -16.97 -2.39
CA ARG A 150 -11.22 -16.97 -2.06
C ARG A 150 -10.82 -15.87 -1.07
N LYS A 151 -11.76 -14.98 -0.67
CA LYS A 151 -11.47 -13.95 0.32
C LYS A 151 -11.32 -14.58 1.71
N VAL A 152 -10.24 -14.23 2.40
CA VAL A 152 -9.87 -14.81 3.69
C VAL A 152 -10.31 -13.92 4.85
N ASP A 153 -10.15 -12.60 4.72
CA ASP A 153 -10.49 -11.61 5.75
C ASP A 153 -11.97 -11.19 5.69
N ALA A 154 -12.61 -11.10 6.84
CA ALA A 154 -13.95 -10.54 7.03
C ALA A 154 -14.03 -9.88 8.42
N PRO A 155 -14.54 -8.63 8.52
CA PRO A 155 -14.91 -7.72 7.44
C PRO A 155 -13.70 -7.26 6.61
N SER A 156 -13.96 -6.83 5.35
CA SER A 156 -12.88 -6.33 4.48
C SER A 156 -12.28 -5.02 4.97
N GLY A 157 -11.05 -4.73 4.53
CA GLY A 157 -10.44 -3.41 4.77
C GLY A 157 -11.31 -2.25 4.28
N THR A 158 -12.05 -2.43 3.19
CA THR A 158 -13.01 -1.45 2.67
C THR A 158 -14.20 -1.25 3.59
N ALA A 159 -14.78 -2.33 4.12
CA ALA A 159 -15.88 -2.24 5.09
C ALA A 159 -15.42 -1.52 6.36
N HIS A 160 -14.21 -1.84 6.87
CA HIS A 160 -13.63 -1.11 7.99
C HIS A 160 -13.39 0.38 7.70
N MET A 161 -12.97 0.73 6.47
CA MET A 161 -12.80 2.15 6.09
C MET A 161 -14.14 2.90 6.09
N LEU A 162 -15.20 2.28 5.56
CA LEU A 162 -16.56 2.86 5.57
C LEU A 162 -17.07 3.00 7.00
N PHE A 163 -16.96 1.96 7.82
CA PHE A 163 -17.37 1.98 9.23
C PHE A 163 -16.67 3.10 10.02
N ASN A 164 -15.35 3.25 9.82
CA ASN A 164 -14.60 4.29 10.52
C ASN A 164 -14.85 5.70 9.97
N ALA A 165 -15.45 5.84 8.79
CA ALA A 165 -15.76 7.12 8.18
C ALA A 165 -17.11 7.69 8.63
N ILE A 166 -18.05 6.83 9.03
CA ILE A 166 -19.40 7.16 9.48
C ILE A 166 -19.41 7.38 10.99
#